data_09d93b6390b1a418af007a6717376c88
#
_entry.id   09d93b6390b1a418af007a6717376c88
#
_cell.length_a   1.000
_cell.length_b   1.000
_cell.length_c   1.000
_cell.angle_alpha   90.00
_cell.angle_beta   90.00
_cell.angle_gamma   90.00
#
_symmetry.space_group_name_H-M   'P 1'
#
loop_
_entity.id
_entity.type
_entity.pdbx_description
1 polymer ?
#
loop_
_entity_poly.entity_id
_entity_poly.type
_entity_poly.pdbx_seq_one_letter_code
_entity_poly.pdbx_strand_id
1 'polypeptide(L)'
;MDNAKKKALEIYEATNETTIADDSGLCINCLNGFPGVMTHRFLGEDAIDRERNEYLIKEVNKYKDRSASVICNIVYYDGNNFVVGEGKIDGFIAKECRGSNGFGFDEIFELSNGLTLAELLPNEKNKKSARALALTHLKEKLDNNVKGEKYGIK
;
A
#
# COMPACT_ATOMS: atom_id res chain seq x y z
N MET A 1 -3.75 -3.45 -8.19
CA MET A 1 -4.80 -4.49 -8.16
C MET A 1 -4.36 -5.79 -8.83
N ASP A 2 -3.99 -5.73 -10.11
CA ASP A 2 -3.64 -6.93 -10.87
C ASP A 2 -2.45 -7.68 -10.30
N ASN A 3 -1.45 -6.97 -9.77
CA ASN A 3 -0.27 -7.60 -9.14
C ASN A 3 -0.65 -8.42 -7.90
N ALA A 4 -1.57 -7.92 -7.08
CA ALA A 4 -2.01 -8.65 -5.89
C ALA A 4 -2.80 -9.91 -6.27
N LYS A 5 -3.68 -9.81 -7.27
CA LYS A 5 -4.42 -10.97 -7.79
C LYS A 5 -3.49 -12.01 -8.38
N LYS A 6 -2.51 -11.58 -9.16
CA LYS A 6 -1.52 -12.47 -9.77
C LYS A 6 -0.73 -13.22 -8.71
N LYS A 7 -0.26 -12.52 -7.67
CA LYS A 7 0.45 -13.14 -6.55
C LYS A 7 -0.42 -14.17 -5.83
N ALA A 8 -1.67 -13.82 -5.53
CA ALA A 8 -2.59 -14.72 -4.83
C ALA A 8 -2.86 -15.98 -5.63
N LEU A 9 -3.07 -15.84 -6.95
CA LEU A 9 -3.30 -16.96 -7.83
C LEU A 9 -2.07 -17.89 -7.92
N GLU A 10 -0.88 -17.32 -8.09
CA GLU A 10 0.37 -18.09 -8.16
C GLU A 10 0.62 -18.88 -6.88
N ILE A 11 0.41 -18.26 -5.72
CA ILE A 11 0.59 -18.94 -4.42
C ILE A 11 -0.47 -20.03 -4.25
N TYR A 12 -1.72 -19.76 -4.61
CA TYR A 12 -2.77 -20.76 -4.54
C TYR A 12 -2.46 -21.99 -5.42
N GLU A 13 -2.02 -21.76 -6.65
CA GLU A 13 -1.66 -22.84 -7.57
C GLU A 13 -0.51 -23.69 -7.03
N ALA A 14 0.43 -23.08 -6.31
CA ALA A 14 1.57 -23.79 -5.72
C ALA A 14 1.23 -24.56 -4.45
N THR A 15 0.30 -24.05 -3.64
CA THR A 15 0.00 -24.59 -2.29
C THR A 15 -1.36 -25.25 -2.17
N ASN A 16 -2.30 -24.92 -3.07
CA ASN A 16 -3.70 -25.33 -3.02
C ASN A 16 -4.40 -24.90 -1.71
N GLU A 17 -3.93 -23.81 -1.12
CA GLU A 17 -4.48 -23.26 0.12
C GLU A 17 -5.02 -21.85 -0.08
N THR A 18 -6.06 -21.47 0.66
CA THR A 18 -6.58 -20.10 0.70
C THR A 18 -5.44 -19.12 0.94
N THR A 19 -5.39 -18.08 0.12
CA THR A 19 -4.25 -17.17 0.06
C THR A 19 -4.69 -15.74 0.23
N ILE A 20 -3.88 -14.96 0.95
CA ILE A 20 -4.00 -13.51 1.03
C ILE A 20 -2.71 -12.92 0.48
N ALA A 21 -2.82 -12.02 -0.48
CA ALA A 21 -1.69 -11.31 -1.05
C ALA A 21 -1.99 -9.81 -1.10
N ASP A 22 -0.96 -9.00 -1.00
CA ASP A 22 -1.12 -7.56 -1.03
C ASP A 22 -0.19 -6.91 -2.05
N ASP A 23 -0.55 -5.70 -2.44
CA ASP A 23 0.26 -4.84 -3.29
C ASP A 23 0.00 -3.40 -2.86
N SER A 24 1.06 -2.62 -2.73
CA SER A 24 0.94 -1.22 -2.37
C SER A 24 1.82 -0.37 -3.27
N GLY A 25 1.40 0.86 -3.49
CA GLY A 25 2.13 1.79 -4.33
C GLY A 25 2.00 3.22 -3.83
N LEU A 26 3.05 3.99 -4.09
CA LEU A 26 3.11 5.42 -3.85
C LEU A 26 2.84 6.14 -5.17
N CYS A 27 1.86 7.03 -5.17
CA CYS A 27 1.50 7.83 -6.34
C CYS A 27 1.70 9.30 -6.03
N ILE A 28 2.61 9.96 -6.75
CA ILE A 28 2.96 11.36 -6.52
C ILE A 28 2.32 12.21 -7.64
N ASN A 29 1.48 13.16 -7.25
CA ASN A 29 0.69 13.91 -8.22
C ASN A 29 1.53 14.71 -9.21
N CYS A 30 2.55 15.42 -8.77
CA CYS A 30 3.40 16.20 -9.67
C CYS A 30 4.27 15.35 -10.59
N LEU A 31 4.39 14.06 -10.33
CA LEU A 31 5.10 13.11 -11.16
C LEU A 31 4.15 12.20 -11.96
N ASN A 32 2.91 12.64 -12.15
CA ASN A 32 1.87 11.91 -12.89
C ASN A 32 1.61 10.51 -12.38
N GLY A 33 1.67 10.34 -11.05
CA GLY A 33 1.43 9.06 -10.40
C GLY A 33 2.66 8.18 -10.23
N PHE A 34 3.83 8.60 -10.72
CA PHE A 34 5.09 7.87 -10.50
C PHE A 34 5.44 7.89 -9.00
N PRO A 35 6.00 6.84 -8.42
CA PRO A 35 6.41 5.57 -9.02
C PRO A 35 5.26 4.56 -9.24
N GLY A 36 4.10 4.66 -8.59
CA GLY A 36 2.96 3.79 -8.81
C GLY A 36 3.33 2.31 -8.68
N VAL A 37 3.07 1.53 -9.74
CA VAL A 37 3.39 0.09 -9.77
C VAL A 37 4.89 -0.19 -9.69
N MET A 38 5.72 0.80 -9.93
CA MET A 38 7.18 0.67 -9.87
C MET A 38 7.77 1.03 -8.51
N THR A 39 6.92 1.29 -7.50
CA THR A 39 7.36 1.78 -6.18
C THR A 39 8.54 1.02 -5.58
N HIS A 40 8.57 -0.29 -5.73
CA HIS A 40 9.65 -1.11 -5.18
C HIS A 40 10.68 -1.56 -6.24
N ARG A 41 10.59 -1.06 -7.46
CA ARG A 41 11.42 -1.50 -8.58
C ARG A 41 12.18 -0.41 -9.31
N PHE A 42 11.75 0.85 -9.20
CA PHE A 42 12.45 1.93 -9.89
C PHE A 42 13.87 2.07 -9.34
N LEU A 43 14.80 2.51 -10.15
CA LEU A 43 16.25 2.55 -9.91
C LEU A 43 16.89 1.14 -9.83
N GLY A 44 16.15 0.09 -10.20
CA GLY A 44 16.68 -1.27 -10.28
C GLY A 44 16.52 -2.08 -9.00
N GLU A 45 16.72 -3.37 -9.10
CA GLU A 45 16.53 -4.31 -7.99
C GLU A 45 17.55 -4.12 -6.86
N ASP A 46 18.75 -3.65 -7.19
CA ASP A 46 19.83 -3.45 -6.23
C ASP A 46 19.73 -2.13 -5.45
N ALA A 47 18.80 -1.26 -5.84
CA ALA A 47 18.61 0.01 -5.13
C ALA A 47 18.00 -0.23 -3.74
N ILE A 48 18.50 0.51 -2.75
CA ILE A 48 17.96 0.47 -1.39
C ILE A 48 16.87 1.54 -1.23
N ASP A 49 16.05 1.40 -0.20
CA ASP A 49 14.93 2.32 0.06
C ASP A 49 15.41 3.78 0.17
N ARG A 50 16.54 4.02 0.84
CA ARG A 50 17.10 5.37 1.00
C ARG A 50 17.40 6.01 -0.35
N GLU A 51 17.97 5.27 -1.28
CA GLU A 51 18.29 5.78 -2.63
C GLU A 51 17.01 6.15 -3.38
N ARG A 52 15.97 5.30 -3.31
CA ARG A 52 14.69 5.58 -3.92
C ARG A 52 14.02 6.81 -3.32
N ASN A 53 14.06 6.91 -2.00
CA ASN A 53 13.45 8.03 -1.28
C ASN A 53 14.14 9.35 -1.61
N GLU A 54 15.45 9.38 -1.64
CA GLU A 54 16.22 10.58 -1.98
C GLU A 54 15.97 11.00 -3.44
N TYR A 55 15.89 10.04 -4.34
CA TYR A 55 15.55 10.31 -5.74
C TYR A 55 14.17 10.99 -5.86
N LEU A 56 13.16 10.46 -5.17
CA LEU A 56 11.81 11.02 -5.19
C LEU A 56 11.76 12.42 -4.62
N ILE A 57 12.45 12.66 -3.51
CA ILE A 57 12.53 14.00 -2.91
C ILE A 57 13.13 14.99 -3.91
N LYS A 58 14.24 14.60 -4.57
CA LYS A 58 14.90 15.43 -5.56
C LYS A 58 13.98 15.79 -6.72
N GLU A 59 13.23 14.80 -7.23
CA GLU A 59 12.31 15.03 -8.33
C GLU A 59 11.13 15.92 -7.91
N VAL A 60 10.56 15.67 -6.74
CA VAL A 60 9.43 16.47 -6.22
C VAL A 60 9.84 17.90 -5.91
N ASN A 61 11.09 18.11 -5.49
CA ASN A 61 11.59 19.47 -5.21
C ASN A 61 11.57 20.40 -6.42
N LYS A 62 11.43 19.87 -7.63
CA LYS A 62 11.30 20.66 -8.87
C LYS A 62 9.92 21.30 -9.01
N TYR A 63 8.96 20.93 -8.18
CA TYR A 63 7.57 21.35 -8.26
C TYR A 63 7.09 21.95 -6.94
N LYS A 64 6.02 22.73 -6.99
CA LYS A 64 5.39 23.27 -5.78
C LYS A 64 4.46 22.26 -5.13
N ASP A 65 3.76 21.47 -5.94
CA ASP A 65 2.83 20.45 -5.45
C ASP A 65 3.62 19.24 -4.96
N ARG A 66 3.47 18.93 -3.67
CA ARG A 66 4.10 17.78 -3.04
C ARG A 66 3.09 16.71 -2.65
N SER A 67 1.84 16.85 -3.08
CA SER A 67 0.78 15.91 -2.70
C SER A 67 1.00 14.53 -3.30
N ALA A 68 0.64 13.52 -2.53
CA ALA A 68 0.82 12.13 -2.89
C ALA A 68 -0.22 11.26 -2.19
N SER A 69 -0.37 10.03 -2.68
CA SER A 69 -1.26 9.04 -2.07
C SER A 69 -0.56 7.70 -1.98
N VAL A 70 -0.87 6.94 -0.95
CA VAL A 70 -0.49 5.53 -0.85
C VAL A 70 -1.74 4.70 -1.06
N ILE A 71 -1.67 3.75 -1.97
CA ILE A 71 -2.79 2.86 -2.29
C ILE A 71 -2.34 1.44 -1.96
N CYS A 72 -3.16 0.71 -1.22
CA CYS A 72 -2.92 -0.69 -0.90
C CYS A 72 -4.12 -1.53 -1.31
N ASN A 73 -3.87 -2.63 -2.00
CA ASN A 73 -4.88 -3.62 -2.35
C ASN A 73 -4.50 -4.94 -1.69
N ILE A 74 -5.45 -5.54 -1.00
CA ILE A 74 -5.27 -6.86 -0.39
C ILE A 74 -6.28 -7.80 -1.02
N VAL A 75 -5.81 -8.92 -1.54
CA VAL A 75 -6.63 -9.90 -2.24
C VAL A 75 -6.68 -11.18 -1.43
N TYR A 76 -7.89 -11.63 -1.16
CA TYR A 76 -8.18 -12.95 -0.61
C TYR A 76 -8.62 -13.85 -1.77
N TYR A 77 -8.05 -15.05 -1.86
CA TYR A 77 -8.41 -16.02 -2.89
C TYR A 77 -8.52 -17.42 -2.29
N ASP A 78 -9.66 -18.06 -2.48
CA ASP A 78 -9.94 -19.40 -1.94
C ASP A 78 -10.01 -20.50 -2.99
N GLY A 79 -9.62 -20.19 -4.22
CA GLY A 79 -9.70 -21.12 -5.34
C GLY A 79 -10.94 -20.91 -6.21
N ASN A 80 -11.96 -20.27 -5.68
CA ASN A 80 -13.21 -20.00 -6.39
C ASN A 80 -13.50 -18.52 -6.53
N ASN A 81 -13.23 -17.75 -5.48
CA ASN A 81 -13.60 -16.34 -5.42
C ASN A 81 -12.42 -15.48 -5.01
N PHE A 82 -12.32 -14.31 -5.65
CA PHE A 82 -11.46 -13.22 -5.20
C PHE A 82 -12.31 -12.25 -4.38
N VAL A 83 -11.77 -11.82 -3.22
CA VAL A 83 -12.33 -10.71 -2.46
C VAL A 83 -11.22 -9.69 -2.30
N VAL A 84 -11.48 -8.43 -2.60
CA VAL A 84 -10.46 -7.38 -2.61
C VAL A 84 -10.80 -6.30 -1.60
N GLY A 85 -9.85 -6.01 -0.72
CA GLY A 85 -9.91 -4.86 0.17
C GLY A 85 -8.99 -3.77 -0.36
N GLU A 86 -9.45 -2.53 -0.35
CA GLU A 86 -8.69 -1.37 -0.83
C GLU A 86 -8.55 -0.33 0.28
N GLY A 87 -7.35 0.21 0.39
CA GLY A 87 -7.07 1.30 1.31
C GLY A 87 -6.28 2.39 0.61
N LYS A 88 -6.60 3.64 0.92
CA LYS A 88 -5.90 4.79 0.37
C LYS A 88 -5.71 5.83 1.46
N ILE A 89 -4.51 6.38 1.53
CA ILE A 89 -4.23 7.54 2.38
C ILE A 89 -3.62 8.65 1.52
N ASP A 90 -3.99 9.88 1.82
CA ASP A 90 -3.47 11.06 1.14
C ASP A 90 -2.48 11.77 2.08
N GLY A 91 -1.47 12.36 1.48
CA GLY A 91 -0.44 13.08 2.23
C GLY A 91 0.48 13.84 1.30
N PHE A 92 1.72 14.00 1.72
CA PHE A 92 2.71 14.83 1.03
C PHE A 92 4.06 14.16 1.05
N ILE A 93 4.91 14.50 0.08
CA ILE A 93 6.31 14.06 0.10
C ILE A 93 7.10 15.04 0.97
N ALA A 94 7.76 14.54 1.99
CA ALA A 94 8.60 15.32 2.89
C ALA A 94 9.79 15.90 2.15
N LYS A 95 10.39 16.95 2.70
CA LYS A 95 11.56 17.59 2.12
C LYS A 95 12.84 16.82 2.39
N GLU A 96 12.82 15.94 3.38
CA GLU A 96 13.95 15.09 3.76
C GLU A 96 13.42 13.80 4.36
N CYS A 97 14.27 12.77 4.40
CA CYS A 97 13.92 11.52 5.06
C CYS A 97 13.87 11.73 6.57
N ARG A 98 12.77 11.33 7.21
CA ARG A 98 12.58 11.47 8.67
C ARG A 98 11.98 10.22 9.26
N GLY A 99 12.45 9.87 10.45
CA GLY A 99 11.96 8.72 11.21
C GLY A 99 12.80 7.47 11.00
N SER A 100 12.57 6.49 11.83
CA SER A 100 13.33 5.24 11.83
C SER A 100 12.46 3.99 11.89
N ASN A 101 11.14 4.16 11.99
CA ASN A 101 10.21 3.04 12.01
C ASN A 101 9.69 2.77 10.60
N GLY A 102 9.47 1.50 10.29
CA GLY A 102 8.92 1.12 8.99
C GLY A 102 9.99 0.84 7.92
N PHE A 103 9.56 0.88 6.67
CA PHE A 103 10.38 0.49 5.52
C PHE A 103 9.85 1.17 4.25
N GLY A 104 10.54 0.96 3.13
CA GLY A 104 10.12 1.54 1.86
C GLY A 104 10.13 3.05 1.89
N PHE A 105 9.03 3.66 1.47
CA PHE A 105 8.86 5.11 1.40
C PHE A 105 8.35 5.75 2.70
N ASP A 106 8.26 5.00 3.79
CA ASP A 106 7.72 5.53 5.07
C ASP A 106 8.44 6.77 5.57
N GLU A 107 9.74 6.90 5.29
CA GLU A 107 10.55 8.04 5.71
C GLU A 107 10.19 9.35 5.00
N ILE A 108 9.49 9.29 3.87
CA ILE A 108 9.19 10.47 3.05
C ILE A 108 7.70 10.75 2.88
N PHE A 109 6.83 9.85 3.32
CA PHE A 109 5.39 10.07 3.21
C PHE A 109 4.87 10.77 4.47
N GLU A 110 4.56 12.06 4.33
CA GLU A 110 4.14 12.92 5.43
C GLU A 110 2.63 13.02 5.51
N LEU A 111 2.10 12.81 6.70
CA LEU A 111 0.67 12.92 6.98
C LEU A 111 0.28 14.36 7.30
N SER A 112 -1.03 14.63 7.36
CA SER A 112 -1.56 15.96 7.63
C SER A 112 -1.13 16.55 8.98
N ASN A 113 -0.72 15.70 9.93
CA ASN A 113 -0.21 16.14 11.22
C ASN A 113 1.27 16.54 11.21
N GLY A 114 1.92 16.48 10.04
CA GLY A 114 3.33 16.83 9.87
C GLY A 114 4.33 15.73 10.17
N LEU A 115 3.87 14.53 10.53
CA LEU A 115 4.74 13.39 10.78
C LEU A 115 4.79 12.47 9.58
N THR A 116 5.97 11.89 9.30
CA THR A 116 6.08 10.84 8.29
C THR A 116 5.62 9.50 8.90
N LEU A 117 5.31 8.54 8.04
CA LEU A 117 4.94 7.19 8.50
C LEU A 117 6.05 6.55 9.33
N ALA A 118 7.32 6.85 9.01
CA ALA A 118 8.47 6.34 9.77
C ALA A 118 8.65 7.03 11.14
N GLU A 119 8.00 8.16 11.36
CA GLU A 119 8.00 8.86 12.65
C GLU A 119 6.87 8.40 13.57
N LEU A 120 5.91 7.63 13.06
CA LEU A 120 4.83 7.08 13.87
C LEU A 120 5.31 5.90 14.68
N LEU A 121 4.73 5.71 15.86
CA LEU A 121 4.91 4.47 16.61
C LEU A 121 4.20 3.33 15.87
N PRO A 122 4.67 2.07 15.99
CA PRO A 122 4.06 0.95 15.30
C PRO A 122 2.55 0.85 15.49
N ASN A 123 2.06 1.11 16.68
CA ASN A 123 0.62 1.07 16.98
C ASN A 123 -0.17 2.12 16.19
N GLU A 124 0.40 3.31 16.06
CA GLU A 124 -0.24 4.40 15.30
C GLU A 124 -0.23 4.11 13.82
N LYS A 125 0.89 3.63 13.30
CA LYS A 125 1.03 3.25 11.89
C LYS A 125 0.04 2.14 11.52
N ASN A 126 -0.12 1.14 12.39
CA ASN A 126 -1.05 0.02 12.16
C ASN A 126 -2.51 0.45 12.04
N LYS A 127 -2.85 1.63 12.55
CA LYS A 127 -4.21 2.18 12.46
C LYS A 127 -4.40 3.12 11.27
N LYS A 128 -3.34 3.80 10.85
CA LYS A 128 -3.40 4.90 9.88
C LYS A 128 -2.88 4.56 8.48
N SER A 129 -2.21 3.43 8.32
CA SER A 129 -1.63 3.07 7.02
C SER A 129 -2.70 2.65 6.01
N ALA A 130 -2.38 2.77 4.73
CA ALA A 130 -3.25 2.29 3.66
C ALA A 130 -3.50 0.79 3.78
N ARG A 131 -2.51 0.03 4.25
CA ARG A 131 -2.65 -1.41 4.50
C ARG A 131 -3.68 -1.69 5.58
N ALA A 132 -3.66 -0.93 6.67
CA ALA A 132 -4.64 -1.08 7.74
C ALA A 132 -6.06 -0.83 7.24
N LEU A 133 -6.24 0.22 6.43
CA LEU A 133 -7.54 0.52 5.81
C LEU A 133 -7.98 -0.59 4.85
N ALA A 134 -7.05 -1.12 4.06
CA ALA A 134 -7.33 -2.21 3.12
C ALA A 134 -7.75 -3.49 3.86
N LEU A 135 -7.09 -3.81 4.97
CA LEU A 135 -7.44 -4.97 5.80
C LEU A 135 -8.84 -4.83 6.40
N THR A 136 -9.17 -3.65 6.90
CA THR A 136 -10.51 -3.37 7.45
C THR A 136 -11.58 -3.53 6.37
N HIS A 137 -11.34 -3.00 5.19
CA HIS A 137 -12.25 -3.10 4.06
C HIS A 137 -12.44 -4.56 3.62
N LEU A 138 -11.34 -5.31 3.53
CA LEU A 138 -11.39 -6.74 3.20
C LEU A 138 -12.20 -7.52 4.23
N LYS A 139 -11.96 -7.27 5.52
CA LYS A 139 -12.67 -7.92 6.61
C LYS A 139 -14.18 -7.67 6.53
N GLU A 140 -14.58 -6.43 6.28
CA GLU A 140 -15.98 -6.07 6.11
C GLU A 140 -16.64 -6.85 4.97
N LYS A 141 -15.95 -6.98 3.84
CA LYS A 141 -16.45 -7.74 2.70
C LYS A 141 -16.58 -9.23 3.01
N LEU A 142 -15.59 -9.81 3.70
CA LEU A 142 -15.64 -11.21 4.10
C LEU A 142 -16.77 -11.49 5.10
N ASP A 143 -16.94 -10.61 6.08
CA ASP A 143 -18.03 -10.72 7.06
C ASP A 143 -19.41 -10.63 6.38
N ASN A 144 -19.57 -9.76 5.40
CA ASN A 144 -20.81 -9.63 4.65
C ASN A 144 -21.08 -10.88 3.81
N ASN A 145 -20.06 -11.48 3.20
CA ASN A 145 -20.20 -12.73 2.45
C ASN A 145 -20.65 -13.87 3.36
N VAL A 146 -20.04 -13.98 4.54
CA VAL A 146 -20.41 -15.00 5.54
C VAL A 146 -21.84 -14.81 5.99
N LYS A 147 -22.26 -13.57 6.27
CA LYS A 147 -23.66 -13.27 6.64
C LYS A 147 -24.63 -13.64 5.52
N GLY A 148 -24.26 -13.32 4.28
CA GLY A 148 -25.07 -13.68 3.12
C GLY A 148 -25.28 -15.19 3.01
N GLU A 149 -24.23 -15.97 3.18
CA GLU A 149 -24.30 -17.43 3.19
C GLU A 149 -25.16 -17.94 4.34
N LYS A 150 -24.94 -17.42 5.55
CA LYS A 150 -25.65 -17.82 6.76
C LYS A 150 -27.17 -17.64 6.63
N TYR A 151 -27.61 -16.60 5.97
CA TYR A 151 -29.03 -16.31 5.79
C TYR A 151 -29.59 -16.77 4.45
N GLY A 152 -28.81 -17.56 3.69
CA GLY A 152 -29.28 -18.09 2.41
C GLY A 152 -29.37 -17.06 1.29
N ILE A 153 -28.78 -15.90 1.47
CA ILE A 153 -28.75 -14.82 0.48
C ILE A 153 -27.50 -15.01 -0.36
N LYS A 154 -27.64 -15.49 -1.56
CA LYS A 154 -26.50 -15.70 -2.46
C LYS A 154 -26.73 -15.01 -3.79
#